data_f64c48a4cd21ca2801c05be32f7975b3
#
_entry.id   f64c48a4cd21ca2801c05be32f7975b3
#
_cell.length_a   1.000
_cell.length_b   1.000
_cell.length_c   1.000
_cell.angle_alpha   90.00
_cell.angle_beta   90.00
_cell.angle_gamma   90.00
#
_symmetry.space_group_name_H-M   'P 1'
#
loop_
_entity.id
_entity.type
_entity.pdbx_description
1 polymer ?
#
loop_
_entity_poly.entity_id
_entity_poly.type
_entity_poly.pdbx_seq_one_letter_code
_entity_poly.pdbx_strand_id
1 'polypeptide(L)'
;MSYRPVCRSDEIWERSMRMFRMDHTDVLVGRLYGRLFACNNSCPHRGASLVKGELKGDNNIVCWMHGYEYNVFTGKLENMKSWKKEDAWMEQSSEWRRSGDLTLYPIMEKEGTIYVCL
;
A
#
# COMPACT_ATOMS: atom_id res chain seq x y z
N MET A 1 21.39 -0.73 -2.13
CA MET A 1 20.03 -0.91 -2.66
C MET A 1 20.08 -1.44 -4.07
N SER A 2 19.42 -2.54 -4.31
CA SER A 2 19.44 -3.16 -5.62
C SER A 2 18.09 -3.76 -5.92
N TYR A 3 17.79 -3.84 -7.22
CA TYR A 3 16.57 -4.50 -7.67
C TYR A 3 16.72 -6.01 -7.55
N ARG A 4 15.70 -6.63 -7.00
CA ARG A 4 15.66 -8.08 -6.84
C ARG A 4 14.41 -8.64 -7.48
N PRO A 5 14.52 -9.82 -8.13
CA PRO A 5 13.34 -10.44 -8.70
C PRO A 5 12.39 -10.87 -7.59
N VAL A 6 11.11 -10.62 -7.79
CA VAL A 6 10.07 -10.92 -6.81
C VAL A 6 9.13 -11.99 -7.32
N CYS A 7 8.65 -11.81 -8.54
CA CYS A 7 7.68 -12.73 -9.14
C CYS A 7 7.60 -12.49 -10.65
N ARG A 8 6.82 -13.31 -11.32
CA ARG A 8 6.54 -13.10 -12.72
C ARG A 8 5.47 -12.03 -12.87
N SER A 9 5.57 -11.29 -13.97
CA SER A 9 4.61 -10.22 -14.25
C SER A 9 3.18 -10.75 -14.34
N ASP A 10 2.98 -11.95 -14.87
CA ASP A 10 1.65 -12.52 -15.03
C ASP A 10 1.03 -13.01 -13.71
N GLU A 11 1.77 -12.94 -12.60
CA GLU A 11 1.23 -13.27 -11.29
C GLU A 11 0.51 -12.11 -10.64
N ILE A 12 0.71 -10.89 -11.15
CA ILE A 12 0.07 -9.69 -10.60
C ILE A 12 -0.90 -9.14 -11.64
N TRP A 13 -2.17 -9.45 -11.46
CA TRP A 13 -3.22 -9.05 -12.38
C TRP A 13 -3.68 -7.63 -12.11
N GLU A 14 -4.40 -7.06 -13.07
CA GLU A 14 -5.02 -5.76 -12.86
C GLU A 14 -5.92 -5.80 -11.62
N ARG A 15 -5.79 -4.79 -10.76
CA ARG A 15 -6.54 -4.67 -9.51
C ARG A 15 -6.31 -5.84 -8.55
N SER A 16 -5.10 -6.39 -8.57
CA SER A 16 -4.70 -7.42 -7.61
C SER A 16 -3.44 -6.98 -6.90
N MET A 17 -3.19 -7.60 -5.77
CA MET A 17 -1.99 -7.34 -4.98
C MET A 17 -1.61 -8.61 -4.23
N ARG A 18 -0.31 -8.76 -4.01
CA ARG A 18 0.23 -9.90 -3.28
C ARG A 18 1.37 -9.43 -2.38
N MET A 19 1.51 -10.09 -1.24
CA MET A 19 2.58 -9.78 -0.31
C MET A 19 3.73 -10.75 -0.51
N PHE A 20 4.95 -10.22 -0.48
CA PHE A 20 6.17 -11.02 -0.58
C PHE A 20 7.10 -10.64 0.57
N ARG A 21 7.71 -11.66 1.19
CA ARG A 21 8.68 -11.42 2.23
C ARG A 21 10.06 -11.29 1.61
N MET A 22 10.69 -10.14 1.83
CA MET A 22 12.02 -9.85 1.29
C MET A 22 12.90 -9.30 2.40
N ASP A 23 13.92 -10.05 2.81
CA ASP A 23 14.86 -9.62 3.85
C ASP A 23 14.17 -9.06 5.09
N HIS A 24 13.27 -9.84 5.66
CA HIS A 24 12.52 -9.45 6.87
C HIS A 24 11.55 -8.30 6.66
N THR A 25 11.30 -7.92 5.42
CA THR A 25 10.36 -6.87 5.06
C THR A 25 9.19 -7.47 4.30
N ASP A 26 7.99 -7.15 4.72
CA ASP A 26 6.80 -7.57 3.99
C ASP A 26 6.50 -6.51 2.93
N VAL A 27 6.67 -6.89 1.67
CA VAL A 27 6.50 -5.99 0.53
C VAL A 27 5.19 -6.33 -0.16
N LEU A 28 4.37 -5.31 -0.37
CA LEU A 28 3.11 -5.45 -1.09
C LEU A 28 3.34 -5.01 -2.53
N VAL A 29 3.03 -5.89 -3.47
CA VAL A 29 3.14 -5.61 -4.90
C VAL A 29 1.76 -5.72 -5.52
N GLY A 30 1.39 -4.74 -6.32
CA GLY A 30 0.10 -4.76 -6.97
C GLY A 30 0.10 -4.05 -8.30
N ARG A 31 -1.05 -4.09 -8.96
CA ARG A 31 -1.25 -3.45 -10.26
C ARG A 31 -2.57 -2.72 -10.26
N LEU A 32 -2.52 -1.43 -10.57
CA LEU A 32 -3.70 -0.60 -10.72
C LEU A 32 -3.58 0.22 -11.99
N TYR A 33 -4.62 0.20 -12.79
CA TYR A 33 -4.68 0.97 -14.03
C TYR A 33 -3.45 0.70 -14.90
N GLY A 34 -3.09 -0.58 -15.00
CA GLY A 34 -1.96 -1.02 -15.80
C GLY A 34 -0.59 -0.72 -15.21
N ARG A 35 -0.51 -0.06 -14.07
CA ARG A 35 0.77 0.32 -13.45
C ARG A 35 1.06 -0.52 -12.23
N LEU A 36 2.31 -0.94 -12.12
CA LEU A 36 2.78 -1.67 -10.95
C LEU A 36 3.11 -0.70 -9.81
N PHE A 37 2.90 -1.16 -8.58
CA PHE A 37 3.35 -0.44 -7.40
C PHE A 37 3.95 -1.43 -6.40
N ALA A 38 4.82 -0.93 -5.54
CA ALA A 38 5.36 -1.71 -4.44
C ALA A 38 5.46 -0.80 -3.22
N CYS A 39 5.04 -1.32 -2.07
CA CYS A 39 5.10 -0.56 -0.83
C CYS A 39 5.26 -1.52 0.34
N ASN A 40 5.55 -0.94 1.50
CA ASN A 40 5.57 -1.72 2.72
C ASN A 40 4.15 -2.19 3.02
N ASN A 41 4.00 -3.45 3.40
CA ASN A 41 2.67 -4.02 3.66
C ASN A 41 2.04 -3.50 4.95
N SER A 42 2.80 -2.81 5.78
CA SER A 42 2.30 -2.31 7.05
C SER A 42 1.62 -0.96 6.87
N CYS A 43 0.39 -0.84 7.33
CA CYS A 43 -0.33 0.43 7.28
C CYS A 43 0.38 1.44 8.19
N PRO A 44 0.73 2.62 7.66
CA PRO A 44 1.44 3.63 8.47
C PRO A 44 0.67 4.06 9.73
N HIS A 45 -0.65 3.93 9.70
CA HIS A 45 -1.48 4.36 10.82
C HIS A 45 -1.35 3.42 12.03
N ARG A 46 -1.53 2.13 11.83
CA ARG A 46 -1.56 1.17 12.93
C ARG A 46 -0.86 -0.15 12.65
N GLY A 47 -0.15 -0.24 11.56
CA GLY A 47 0.58 -1.45 11.25
C GLY A 47 -0.26 -2.61 10.72
N ALA A 48 -1.51 -2.35 10.36
CA ALA A 48 -2.36 -3.40 9.79
C ALA A 48 -1.80 -3.88 8.46
N SER A 49 -2.06 -5.15 8.15
CA SER A 49 -1.60 -5.75 6.90
C SER A 49 -2.40 -5.19 5.73
N LEU A 50 -1.76 -4.41 4.87
CA LEU A 50 -2.44 -3.75 3.75
C LEU A 50 -2.96 -4.73 2.71
N VAL A 51 -2.36 -5.92 2.59
CA VAL A 51 -2.83 -6.92 1.62
C VAL A 51 -4.25 -7.37 1.93
N LYS A 52 -4.69 -7.19 3.16
CA LYS A 52 -6.07 -7.54 3.56
C LYS A 52 -7.08 -6.44 3.25
N GLY A 53 -6.60 -5.29 2.79
CA GLY A 53 -7.47 -4.20 2.40
C GLY A 53 -7.95 -4.33 0.98
N GLU A 54 -8.36 -3.21 0.39
CA GLU A 54 -8.91 -3.19 -0.95
C GLU A 54 -8.26 -2.10 -1.79
N LEU A 55 -8.19 -2.35 -3.07
CA LEU A 55 -7.78 -1.33 -4.02
C LEU A 55 -9.01 -0.52 -4.42
N LYS A 56 -8.88 0.78 -4.49
CA LYS A 56 -9.99 1.69 -4.75
C LYS A 56 -9.62 2.72 -5.81
N GLY A 57 -10.54 2.92 -6.76
CA GLY A 57 -10.29 3.85 -7.84
C GLY A 57 -9.08 3.41 -8.66
N ASP A 58 -8.35 4.38 -9.17
CA ASP A 58 -7.20 4.11 -10.03
C ASP A 58 -5.87 4.19 -9.30
N ASN A 59 -5.87 4.69 -8.06
CA ASN A 59 -4.64 5.04 -7.36
C ASN A 59 -4.55 4.57 -5.92
N ASN A 60 -5.64 4.15 -5.30
CA ASN A 60 -5.68 4.06 -3.85
C ASN A 60 -5.78 2.64 -3.32
N ILE A 61 -5.21 2.45 -2.14
CA ILE A 61 -5.44 1.27 -1.32
C ILE A 61 -6.13 1.72 -0.03
N VAL A 62 -7.12 0.95 0.40
CA VAL A 62 -7.89 1.24 1.61
C VAL A 62 -7.49 0.23 2.67
N CYS A 63 -7.00 0.73 3.82
CA CYS A 63 -6.67 -0.12 4.94
C CYS A 63 -7.96 -0.71 5.53
N TRP A 64 -7.98 -2.03 5.72
CA TRP A 64 -9.18 -2.71 6.19
C TRP A 64 -9.58 -2.32 7.60
N MET A 65 -8.61 -1.89 8.41
CA MET A 65 -8.85 -1.67 9.83
C MET A 65 -9.63 -0.37 10.11
N HIS A 66 -9.23 0.73 9.49
CA HIS A 66 -9.86 2.03 9.77
C HIS A 66 -10.28 2.80 8.53
N GLY A 67 -10.14 2.19 7.34
CA GLY A 67 -10.58 2.84 6.12
C GLY A 67 -9.70 3.96 5.63
N TYR A 68 -8.48 4.07 6.14
CA TYR A 68 -7.54 5.06 5.64
C TYR A 68 -7.14 4.73 4.21
N GLU A 69 -7.07 5.74 3.36
CA GLU A 69 -6.75 5.55 1.96
C GLU A 69 -5.42 6.20 1.62
N TYR A 70 -4.59 5.44 0.94
CA TYR A 70 -3.26 5.90 0.53
C TYR A 70 -3.12 5.75 -0.97
N ASN A 71 -2.45 6.72 -1.59
CA ASN A 71 -2.12 6.63 -3.00
C ASN A 71 -0.92 5.69 -3.15
N VAL A 72 -1.09 4.61 -3.92
CA VAL A 72 -0.04 3.59 -4.04
C VAL A 72 1.11 4.04 -4.93
N PHE A 73 0.95 5.12 -5.67
CA PHE A 73 2.00 5.63 -6.57
C PHE A 73 2.77 6.79 -5.97
N THR A 74 2.16 7.57 -5.10
CA THR A 74 2.83 8.69 -4.42
C THR A 74 3.13 8.40 -2.97
N GLY A 75 2.45 7.42 -2.39
CA GLY A 75 2.58 7.07 -0.99
C GLY A 75 1.75 7.95 -0.06
N LYS A 76 1.11 8.96 -0.58
CA LYS A 76 0.45 9.94 0.29
C LYS A 76 -0.86 9.46 0.85
N LEU A 77 -1.09 9.79 2.12
CA LEU A 77 -2.38 9.62 2.75
C LEU A 77 -3.36 10.59 2.12
N GLU A 78 -4.42 10.06 1.50
CA GLU A 78 -5.39 10.88 0.79
C GLU A 78 -6.72 11.00 1.49
N ASN A 79 -7.08 10.04 2.33
CA ASN A 79 -8.36 10.08 3.01
C ASN A 79 -8.27 9.38 4.35
N MET A 80 -8.66 10.09 5.40
CA MET A 80 -8.81 9.53 6.72
C MET A 80 -10.30 9.50 7.01
N LYS A 81 -10.91 8.35 6.77
CA LYS A 81 -12.35 8.27 6.87
C LYS A 81 -12.82 8.34 8.31
N SER A 82 -13.47 9.44 8.65
CA SER A 82 -14.23 9.53 9.89
C SER A 82 -15.63 9.05 9.55
N TRP A 83 -15.89 7.79 9.83
CA TRP A 83 -17.14 7.17 9.40
C TRP A 83 -18.28 7.33 10.40
N LYS A 84 -18.01 7.96 11.53
CA LYS A 84 -19.05 8.23 12.52
C LYS A 84 -18.85 9.60 13.13
N LYS A 85 -19.96 10.26 13.45
CA LYS A 85 -19.89 11.57 14.10
C LYS A 85 -19.24 11.49 15.48
N GLU A 86 -19.38 10.37 16.15
CA GLU A 86 -18.77 10.16 17.46
C GLU A 86 -17.26 10.23 17.38
N ASP A 87 -16.71 9.97 16.23
CA ASP A 87 -15.26 10.00 16.03
C ASP A 87 -14.73 11.42 15.99
N ALA A 88 -15.61 12.43 16.00
CA ALA A 88 -15.16 13.80 15.95
C ALA A 88 -14.27 14.16 17.14
N TRP A 89 -14.53 13.58 18.31
CA TRP A 89 -13.69 13.83 19.47
C TRP A 89 -12.29 13.21 19.29
N MET A 90 -12.20 12.13 18.56
CA MET A 90 -10.92 11.49 18.26
C MET A 90 -10.11 12.33 17.32
N GLU A 91 -10.78 13.08 16.46
CA GLU A 91 -10.08 13.95 15.52
C GLU A 91 -9.34 15.09 16.21
N GLN A 92 -9.68 15.37 17.44
CA GLN A 92 -8.99 16.40 18.20
C GLN A 92 -7.68 15.91 18.78
N SER A 93 -7.46 14.60 18.80
CA SER A 93 -6.21 14.03 19.24
C SER A 93 -5.30 13.90 18.04
N SER A 94 -4.26 14.72 17.98
CA SER A 94 -3.33 14.70 16.85
C SER A 94 -2.65 13.34 16.68
N GLU A 95 -2.36 12.66 17.79
CA GLU A 95 -1.73 11.36 17.74
C GLU A 95 -2.65 10.32 17.12
N TRP A 96 -3.91 10.38 17.43
CA TRP A 96 -4.89 9.42 16.97
C TRP A 96 -5.13 9.54 15.47
N ARG A 97 -5.12 10.78 14.97
CA ARG A 97 -5.32 11.05 13.54
C ARG A 97 -4.06 10.91 12.71
N ARG A 98 -2.92 10.94 13.37
CA ARG A 98 -1.66 10.95 12.65
C ARG A 98 -1.39 9.63 11.97
N SER A 99 -1.16 9.73 10.70
CA SER A 99 -0.65 8.63 9.91
C SER A 99 0.43 9.19 8.99
N GLY A 100 1.52 8.48 8.88
CA GLY A 100 2.52 8.82 7.89
C GLY A 100 2.06 8.41 6.51
N ASP A 101 2.90 8.64 5.53
CA ASP A 101 2.65 8.17 4.18
C ASP A 101 3.13 6.73 4.04
N LEU A 102 2.67 6.05 2.98
CA LEU A 102 3.17 4.72 2.65
C LEU A 102 4.66 4.79 2.32
N THR A 103 5.39 3.78 2.75
CA THR A 103 6.76 3.61 2.30
C THR A 103 6.72 2.88 0.96
N LEU A 104 7.11 3.59 -0.10
CA LEU A 104 7.12 3.02 -1.43
C LEU A 104 8.50 2.48 -1.77
N TYR A 105 8.53 1.46 -2.63
CA TYR A 105 9.77 0.89 -3.14
C TYR A 105 9.77 1.01 -4.66
N PRO A 106 10.91 1.35 -5.25
CA PRO A 106 11.02 1.33 -6.72
C PRO A 106 10.68 -0.05 -7.26
N ILE A 107 9.94 -0.07 -8.34
CA ILE A 107 9.50 -1.32 -8.96
C ILE A 107 9.66 -1.20 -10.46
N MET A 108 10.08 -2.30 -11.09
CA MET A 108 10.16 -2.35 -12.54
C MET A 108 9.81 -3.73 -13.05
N GLU A 109 9.41 -3.77 -14.30
CA GLU A 109 9.14 -5.01 -15.00
C GLU A 109 10.11 -5.14 -16.16
N LYS A 110 10.75 -6.29 -16.28
CA LYS A 110 11.69 -6.54 -17.36
C LYS A 110 11.58 -7.98 -17.79
N GLU A 111 11.32 -8.19 -19.07
CA GLU A 111 11.28 -9.53 -19.65
C GLU A 111 10.35 -10.48 -18.88
N GLY A 112 9.19 -9.96 -18.49
CA GLY A 112 8.17 -10.77 -17.81
C GLY A 112 8.43 -11.01 -16.33
N THR A 113 9.44 -10.37 -15.75
CA THR A 113 9.75 -10.49 -14.33
C THR A 113 9.63 -9.15 -13.65
N ILE A 114 9.05 -9.16 -12.45
CA ILE A 114 8.91 -7.96 -11.63
C ILE A 114 10.06 -7.90 -10.64
N TYR A 115 10.72 -6.73 -10.58
CA TYR A 115 11.82 -6.49 -9.66
C TYR A 115 11.46 -5.35 -8.73
N VAL A 116 11.84 -5.50 -7.46
CA VAL A 116 11.64 -4.45 -6.44
C VAL A 116 12.99 -4.09 -5.83
N CYS A 117 13.20 -2.80 -5.64
CA CYS A 117 14.43 -2.29 -5.03
C CYS A 117 14.19 -2.02 -3.55
N LEU A 118 14.95 -2.71 -2.73
CA LEU A 118 14.92 -2.48 -1.28
C LEU A 118 16.18 -1.82 -0.80
#